data_1aa2e3fe10f7b40b8807e15c30e5fe70
#
_entry.id   1aa2e3fe10f7b40b8807e15c30e5fe70
#
_cell.length_a   1.000
_cell.length_b   1.000
_cell.length_c   1.000
_cell.angle_alpha   90.00
_cell.angle_beta   90.00
_cell.angle_gamma   90.00
#
_symmetry.space_group_name_H-M   'P 1'
#
loop_
_entity.id
_entity.type
_entity.pdbx_description
1 polymer ?
#
loop_
_entity_poly.entity_id
_entity_poly.type
_entity_poly.pdbx_seq_one_letter_code
_entity_poly.pdbx_strand_id
1 'polypeptide(L)'
;LTFVGCNKPSEQEQEEQIFQEIAEDKLNIEYGGIIVDDYNAIDKKITSGTAVSNLFISAGVDPRTAYQLNFTPDSIFSAKRVKAGKSYTIYQTKDSVAKTDYIVYHRSLVEHVVFDFKDSLNVSLYKKPVTTVSKVDSVQIESSMWNAIVDNNLNLGLAGELSEIFAWVIDFFGIQAGDG
;
A
#
# COMPACT_ATOMS: atom_id res chain seq x y z
N LEU A 1 -59.48 -11.28 15.97
CA LEU A 1 -58.87 -11.49 14.64
C LEU A 1 -58.01 -10.28 14.31
N THR A 2 -56.70 -10.42 14.52
CA THR A 2 -55.69 -9.41 14.18
C THR A 2 -55.10 -9.78 12.82
N PHE A 3 -55.33 -8.93 11.82
CA PHE A 3 -54.69 -9.04 10.50
C PHE A 3 -53.25 -8.60 10.61
N VAL A 4 -52.31 -9.51 10.47
CA VAL A 4 -50.89 -9.20 10.23
C VAL A 4 -50.76 -8.89 8.75
N GLY A 5 -50.68 -7.61 8.41
CA GLY A 5 -50.40 -7.16 7.06
C GLY A 5 -48.92 -7.48 6.72
N CYS A 6 -48.71 -8.37 5.74
CA CYS A 6 -47.40 -8.53 5.09
C CYS A 6 -47.13 -7.24 4.29
N ASN A 7 -46.28 -6.38 4.84
CA ASN A 7 -45.73 -5.23 4.10
C ASN A 7 -44.65 -5.79 3.16
N LYS A 8 -44.91 -5.75 1.84
CA LYS A 8 -43.82 -5.97 0.88
C LYS A 8 -42.88 -4.78 0.94
N PRO A 9 -41.56 -5.00 0.99
CA PRO A 9 -40.60 -3.89 0.96
C PRO A 9 -40.81 -3.07 -0.33
N SER A 10 -40.65 -1.77 -0.22
CA SER A 10 -40.71 -0.85 -1.37
C SER A 10 -39.62 -1.14 -2.37
N GLU A 11 -39.80 -0.76 -3.64
CA GLU A 11 -38.77 -0.94 -4.67
C GLU A 11 -37.43 -0.26 -4.25
N GLN A 12 -37.48 0.84 -3.54
CA GLN A 12 -36.30 1.54 -3.01
C GLN A 12 -35.58 0.74 -1.91
N GLU A 13 -36.32 0.08 -1.02
CA GLU A 13 -35.73 -0.79 0.01
C GLU A 13 -35.13 -2.06 -0.60
N GLN A 14 -35.68 -2.55 -1.71
CA GLN A 14 -35.12 -3.68 -2.46
C GLN A 14 -33.84 -3.26 -3.21
N GLU A 15 -33.80 -2.09 -3.82
CA GLU A 15 -32.59 -1.55 -4.46
C GLU A 15 -31.48 -1.27 -3.44
N GLU A 16 -31.79 -0.71 -2.27
CA GLU A 16 -30.80 -0.51 -1.21
C GLU A 16 -30.27 -1.85 -0.66
N GLN A 17 -31.13 -2.86 -0.50
CA GLN A 17 -30.70 -4.20 -0.07
C GLN A 17 -29.81 -4.87 -1.12
N ILE A 18 -30.14 -4.77 -2.40
CA ILE A 18 -29.32 -5.29 -3.50
C ILE A 18 -27.99 -4.54 -3.58
N PHE A 19 -27.98 -3.21 -3.37
CA PHE A 19 -26.75 -2.43 -3.32
C PHE A 19 -25.87 -2.79 -2.11
N GLN A 20 -26.46 -3.09 -0.95
CA GLN A 20 -25.73 -3.55 0.23
C GLN A 20 -25.18 -4.97 0.02
N GLU A 21 -25.98 -5.88 -0.54
CA GLU A 21 -25.54 -7.25 -0.83
C GLU A 21 -24.42 -7.30 -1.88
N ILE A 22 -24.48 -6.43 -2.92
CA ILE A 22 -23.39 -6.28 -3.91
C ILE A 22 -22.15 -5.61 -3.28
N ALA A 23 -22.33 -4.76 -2.27
CA ALA A 23 -21.21 -4.11 -1.57
C ALA A 23 -20.49 -5.05 -0.59
N GLU A 24 -21.19 -6.03 -0.01
CA GLU A 24 -20.61 -7.04 0.89
C GLU A 24 -19.85 -8.14 0.15
N ASP A 25 -20.17 -8.40 -1.13
CA ASP A 25 -19.49 -9.42 -1.95
C ASP A 25 -18.37 -8.83 -2.85
N LYS A 26 -17.82 -7.67 -2.50
CA LYS A 26 -16.59 -7.18 -3.12
C LYS A 26 -15.42 -8.00 -2.59
N LEU A 27 -15.08 -9.08 -3.29
CA LEU A 27 -13.81 -9.78 -3.15
C LEU A 27 -12.68 -8.74 -3.04
N ASN A 28 -11.99 -8.76 -1.91
CA ASN A 28 -10.85 -7.87 -1.68
C ASN A 28 -9.68 -8.36 -2.54
N ILE A 29 -9.64 -7.89 -3.79
CA ILE A 29 -8.62 -8.26 -4.77
C ILE A 29 -7.50 -7.23 -4.69
N GLU A 30 -6.33 -7.67 -4.28
CA GLU A 30 -5.13 -6.84 -4.21
C GLU A 30 -4.01 -7.37 -5.12
N TYR A 31 -2.99 -6.56 -5.30
CA TYR A 31 -1.75 -6.90 -6.00
C TYR A 31 -1.95 -7.53 -7.38
N GLY A 32 -3.02 -7.12 -8.09
CA GLY A 32 -3.26 -7.55 -9.47
C GLY A 32 -3.92 -8.92 -9.61
N GLY A 33 -4.57 -9.43 -8.56
CA GLY A 33 -5.36 -10.66 -8.66
C GLY A 33 -5.37 -11.57 -7.43
N ILE A 34 -4.75 -11.16 -6.33
CA ILE A 34 -4.80 -11.93 -5.07
C ILE A 34 -6.11 -11.59 -4.35
N ILE A 35 -6.97 -12.58 -4.13
CA ILE A 35 -8.13 -12.45 -3.25
C ILE A 35 -7.60 -12.61 -1.82
N VAL A 36 -7.27 -11.49 -1.18
CA VAL A 36 -6.59 -11.50 0.12
C VAL A 36 -7.42 -12.13 1.23
N ASP A 37 -8.75 -12.09 1.09
CA ASP A 37 -9.67 -12.70 2.05
C ASP A 37 -9.62 -14.24 2.08
N ASP A 38 -9.05 -14.88 1.06
CA ASP A 38 -8.87 -16.34 1.03
C ASP A 38 -7.66 -16.80 1.85
N TYR A 39 -6.84 -15.88 2.33
CA TYR A 39 -5.56 -16.18 2.98
C TYR A 39 -5.48 -15.65 4.40
N ASN A 40 -4.60 -16.28 5.19
CA ASN A 40 -4.06 -15.71 6.41
C ASN A 40 -2.86 -14.82 6.04
N ALA A 41 -2.99 -13.52 6.26
CA ALA A 41 -1.94 -12.55 5.99
C ALA A 41 -1.05 -12.36 7.22
N ILE A 42 0.27 -12.50 7.05
CA ILE A 42 1.27 -12.35 8.10
C ILE A 42 2.27 -11.27 7.68
N ASP A 43 2.19 -10.11 8.32
CA ASP A 43 3.10 -9.00 8.07
C ASP A 43 4.40 -9.17 8.84
N LYS A 44 5.51 -8.99 8.14
CA LYS A 44 6.86 -9.04 8.70
C LYS A 44 7.73 -7.91 8.18
N LYS A 45 8.82 -7.61 8.90
CA LYS A 45 9.85 -6.66 8.46
C LYS A 45 11.16 -7.37 8.20
N ILE A 46 11.88 -6.88 7.20
CA ILE A 46 13.20 -7.42 6.84
C ILE A 46 14.22 -6.94 7.84
N THR A 47 14.89 -7.89 8.49
CA THR A 47 15.96 -7.62 9.47
C THR A 47 17.29 -7.44 8.74
N SER A 48 18.14 -6.56 9.26
CA SER A 48 19.48 -6.34 8.71
C SER A 48 20.31 -7.64 8.74
N GLY A 49 21.04 -7.89 7.66
CA GLY A 49 21.89 -9.08 7.54
C GLY A 49 21.16 -10.38 7.16
N THR A 50 19.84 -10.36 7.00
CA THR A 50 19.10 -11.54 6.59
C THR A 50 19.18 -11.72 5.07
N ALA A 51 19.65 -12.88 4.63
CA ALA A 51 19.59 -13.25 3.22
C ALA A 51 18.14 -13.43 2.77
N VAL A 52 17.79 -12.94 1.59
CA VAL A 52 16.41 -13.00 1.06
C VAL A 52 15.92 -14.44 0.95
N SER A 53 16.77 -15.38 0.51
CA SER A 53 16.43 -16.81 0.47
C SER A 53 16.00 -17.36 1.84
N ASN A 54 16.65 -16.92 2.92
CA ASN A 54 16.29 -17.36 4.27
C ASN A 54 14.93 -16.82 4.71
N LEU A 55 14.53 -15.61 4.24
CA LEU A 55 13.18 -15.10 4.48
C LEU A 55 12.12 -16.01 3.86
N PHE A 56 12.34 -16.44 2.62
CA PHE A 56 11.40 -17.33 1.92
C PHE A 56 11.35 -18.72 2.54
N ILE A 57 12.50 -19.29 2.90
CA ILE A 57 12.55 -20.58 3.60
C ILE A 57 11.84 -20.50 4.95
N SER A 58 12.03 -19.42 5.71
CA SER A 58 11.34 -19.22 6.99
C SER A 58 9.83 -18.99 6.85
N ALA A 59 9.38 -18.61 5.67
CA ALA A 59 7.97 -18.49 5.31
C ALA A 59 7.37 -19.83 4.82
N GLY A 60 8.14 -20.93 4.81
CA GLY A 60 7.68 -22.23 4.36
C GLY A 60 7.86 -22.52 2.87
N VAL A 61 8.60 -21.65 2.15
CA VAL A 61 8.93 -21.89 0.73
C VAL A 61 10.05 -22.93 0.63
N ASP A 62 9.91 -23.87 -0.29
CA ASP A 62 10.92 -24.90 -0.55
C ASP A 62 12.28 -24.27 -0.90
N PRO A 63 13.41 -24.78 -0.36
CA PRO A 63 14.75 -24.22 -0.60
C PRO A 63 15.15 -24.17 -2.08
N ARG A 64 14.73 -25.13 -2.91
CA ARG A 64 15.02 -25.11 -4.35
C ARG A 64 14.31 -23.96 -5.04
N THR A 65 13.03 -23.75 -4.69
CA THR A 65 12.22 -22.65 -5.17
C THR A 65 12.79 -21.31 -4.70
N ALA A 66 13.20 -21.20 -3.44
CA ALA A 66 13.86 -19.99 -2.92
C ALA A 66 15.18 -19.69 -3.65
N TYR A 67 15.93 -20.73 -4.08
CA TYR A 67 17.15 -20.55 -4.87
C TYR A 67 16.86 -20.01 -6.29
N GLN A 68 15.74 -20.39 -6.90
CA GLN A 68 15.33 -19.91 -8.23
C GLN A 68 15.14 -18.38 -8.30
N LEU A 69 14.89 -17.73 -7.16
CA LEU A 69 14.79 -16.26 -7.09
C LEU A 69 16.05 -15.53 -7.58
N ASN A 70 17.21 -16.17 -7.49
CA ASN A 70 18.47 -15.61 -7.99
C ASN A 70 18.50 -15.45 -9.52
N PHE A 71 17.61 -16.12 -10.24
CA PHE A 71 17.47 -16.03 -11.69
C PHE A 71 16.37 -15.10 -12.15
N THR A 72 15.68 -14.45 -11.21
CA THR A 72 14.68 -13.41 -11.55
C THR A 72 15.39 -12.21 -12.19
N PRO A 73 14.85 -11.65 -13.28
CA PRO A 73 15.42 -10.46 -13.89
C PRO A 73 15.52 -9.29 -12.91
N ASP A 74 16.67 -8.61 -12.88
CA ASP A 74 16.92 -7.47 -11.99
C ASP A 74 15.92 -6.31 -12.16
N SER A 75 15.26 -6.23 -13.32
CA SER A 75 14.20 -5.26 -13.60
C SER A 75 12.96 -5.48 -12.73
N ILE A 76 12.65 -6.75 -12.42
CA ILE A 76 11.50 -7.13 -11.60
C ILE A 76 11.93 -7.18 -10.13
N PHE A 77 12.92 -8.01 -9.82
CA PHE A 77 13.40 -8.21 -8.46
C PHE A 77 14.90 -8.49 -8.42
N SER A 78 15.58 -7.82 -7.49
CA SER A 78 16.98 -8.11 -7.19
C SER A 78 17.16 -8.25 -5.68
N ALA A 79 17.62 -9.42 -5.24
CA ALA A 79 17.91 -9.69 -3.83
C ALA A 79 18.92 -8.69 -3.23
N LYS A 80 19.84 -8.16 -4.06
CA LYS A 80 20.84 -7.15 -3.65
C LYS A 80 20.24 -5.79 -3.33
N ARG A 81 19.04 -5.49 -3.86
CA ARG A 81 18.34 -4.20 -3.66
C ARG A 81 17.31 -4.25 -2.54
N VAL A 82 17.15 -5.40 -1.90
CA VAL A 82 16.25 -5.53 -0.75
C VAL A 82 16.85 -4.79 0.43
N LYS A 83 16.06 -3.90 1.04
CA LYS A 83 16.51 -3.05 2.15
C LYS A 83 15.96 -3.55 3.48
N ALA A 84 16.80 -3.57 4.50
CA ALA A 84 16.36 -3.77 5.88
C ALA A 84 15.33 -2.72 6.29
N GLY A 85 14.39 -3.08 7.16
CA GLY A 85 13.29 -2.22 7.62
C GLY A 85 12.07 -2.17 6.68
N LYS A 86 12.19 -2.63 5.42
CA LYS A 86 11.03 -2.77 4.53
C LYS A 86 10.14 -3.92 5.00
N SER A 87 8.84 -3.78 4.79
CA SER A 87 7.86 -4.81 5.13
C SER A 87 7.61 -5.78 3.96
N TYR A 88 7.17 -6.97 4.31
CA TYR A 88 6.63 -7.95 3.39
C TYR A 88 5.49 -8.71 4.07
N THR A 89 4.50 -9.14 3.26
CA THR A 89 3.35 -9.91 3.74
C THR A 89 3.41 -11.31 3.15
N ILE A 90 3.21 -12.32 4.00
CA ILE A 90 3.11 -13.73 3.63
C ILE A 90 1.62 -14.08 3.61
N TYR A 91 1.14 -14.66 2.52
CA TYR A 91 -0.22 -15.14 2.36
C TYR A 91 -0.22 -16.66 2.40
N GLN A 92 -0.79 -17.21 3.46
CA GLN A 92 -0.89 -18.65 3.69
C GLN A 92 -2.33 -19.11 3.54
N THR A 93 -2.52 -20.31 3.01
CA THR A 93 -3.83 -20.95 2.93
C THR A 93 -4.46 -21.08 4.32
N LYS A 94 -5.80 -20.98 4.38
CA LYS A 94 -6.56 -21.10 5.65
C LYS A 94 -6.78 -22.53 6.11
N ASP A 95 -6.27 -23.50 5.37
CA ASP A 95 -6.32 -24.92 5.73
C ASP A 95 -5.33 -25.28 6.86
N SER A 96 -5.39 -26.53 7.32
CA SER A 96 -4.53 -27.03 8.39
C SER A 96 -3.04 -27.12 8.01
N VAL A 97 -2.71 -27.07 6.71
CA VAL A 97 -1.33 -27.13 6.20
C VAL A 97 -0.67 -25.76 6.24
N ALA A 98 -1.47 -24.67 6.13
CA ALA A 98 -1.01 -23.29 6.09
C ALA A 98 0.12 -23.07 5.07
N LYS A 99 -0.09 -23.58 3.83
CA LYS A 99 0.88 -23.46 2.74
C LYS A 99 1.05 -22.00 2.35
N THR A 100 2.28 -21.56 2.12
CA THR A 100 2.55 -20.23 1.59
C THR A 100 2.32 -20.23 0.08
N ASP A 101 1.30 -19.52 -0.37
CA ASP A 101 0.95 -19.35 -1.78
C ASP A 101 1.52 -18.07 -2.38
N TYR A 102 1.59 -16.99 -1.56
CA TYR A 102 2.16 -15.73 -2.02
C TYR A 102 3.05 -15.08 -0.96
N ILE A 103 4.04 -14.34 -1.43
CA ILE A 103 4.78 -13.36 -0.63
C ILE A 103 4.78 -12.05 -1.40
N VAL A 104 4.41 -10.95 -0.73
CA VAL A 104 4.39 -9.62 -1.32
C VAL A 104 5.43 -8.74 -0.61
N TYR A 105 6.46 -8.34 -1.33
CA TYR A 105 7.48 -7.41 -0.84
C TYR A 105 7.08 -5.97 -1.16
N HIS A 106 6.95 -5.13 -0.16
CA HIS A 106 6.55 -3.72 -0.28
C HIS A 106 7.77 -2.84 -0.55
N ARG A 107 8.10 -2.64 -1.84
CA ARG A 107 9.22 -1.79 -2.26
C ARG A 107 8.97 -0.33 -1.91
N SER A 108 7.74 0.16 -2.15
CA SER A 108 7.25 1.49 -1.80
C SER A 108 5.75 1.45 -1.49
N LEU A 109 5.11 2.61 -1.30
CA LEU A 109 3.66 2.71 -1.11
C LEU A 109 2.87 2.29 -2.36
N VAL A 110 3.50 2.33 -3.54
CA VAL A 110 2.85 2.07 -4.84
C VAL A 110 3.47 0.89 -5.61
N GLU A 111 4.69 0.47 -5.28
CA GLU A 111 5.37 -0.64 -5.96
C GLU A 111 5.52 -1.83 -5.02
N HIS A 112 5.03 -2.98 -5.47
CA HIS A 112 5.06 -4.24 -4.75
C HIS A 112 5.59 -5.35 -5.66
N VAL A 113 6.50 -6.17 -5.14
CA VAL A 113 6.94 -7.38 -5.85
C VAL A 113 6.14 -8.55 -5.32
N VAL A 114 5.43 -9.21 -6.20
CA VAL A 114 4.57 -10.36 -5.89
C VAL A 114 5.31 -11.63 -6.29
N PHE A 115 5.48 -12.53 -5.34
CA PHE A 115 6.00 -13.87 -5.53
C PHE A 115 4.85 -14.86 -5.40
N ASP A 116 4.53 -15.56 -6.47
CA ASP A 116 3.49 -16.59 -6.54
C ASP A 116 4.15 -17.97 -6.51
N PHE A 117 3.73 -18.81 -5.57
CA PHE A 117 4.24 -20.15 -5.34
C PHE A 117 3.18 -21.26 -5.53
N LYS A 118 2.00 -20.92 -6.06
CA LYS A 118 0.88 -21.87 -6.21
C LYS A 118 1.30 -23.11 -7.00
N ASP A 119 1.68 -22.91 -8.24
CA ASP A 119 2.03 -23.98 -9.18
C ASP A 119 3.52 -24.00 -9.47
N SER A 120 4.09 -22.85 -9.78
CA SER A 120 5.50 -22.63 -10.02
C SER A 120 5.87 -21.22 -9.60
N LEU A 121 7.17 -20.99 -9.30
CA LEU A 121 7.60 -19.64 -8.97
C LEU A 121 7.34 -18.67 -10.13
N ASN A 122 6.45 -17.74 -9.90
CA ASN A 122 6.25 -16.59 -10.76
C ASN A 122 6.52 -15.30 -9.97
N VAL A 123 7.29 -14.38 -10.54
CA VAL A 123 7.64 -13.11 -9.90
C VAL A 123 7.19 -11.96 -10.78
N SER A 124 6.37 -11.09 -10.24
CA SER A 124 5.83 -9.94 -10.95
C SER A 124 5.97 -8.65 -10.15
N LEU A 125 6.02 -7.53 -10.87
CA LEU A 125 6.00 -6.20 -10.27
C LEU A 125 4.60 -5.63 -10.41
N TYR A 126 3.92 -5.45 -9.30
CA TYR A 126 2.64 -4.77 -9.24
C TYR A 126 2.85 -3.29 -8.90
N LYS A 127 2.21 -2.41 -9.69
CA LYS A 127 2.15 -0.98 -9.42
C LYS A 127 0.72 -0.58 -9.10
N LYS A 128 0.51 -0.09 -7.89
CA LYS A 128 -0.79 0.43 -7.47
C LYS A 128 -1.15 1.64 -8.33
N PRO A 129 -2.37 1.71 -8.87
CA PRO A 129 -2.80 2.90 -9.59
C PRO A 129 -2.78 4.10 -8.67
N VAL A 130 -2.23 5.21 -9.15
CA VAL A 130 -2.16 6.47 -8.43
C VAL A 130 -2.86 7.56 -9.20
N THR A 131 -3.57 8.42 -8.49
CA THR A 131 -4.19 9.62 -9.06
C THR A 131 -3.43 10.83 -8.56
N THR A 132 -3.02 11.70 -9.48
CA THR A 132 -2.41 12.97 -9.13
C THR A 132 -3.52 13.99 -8.88
N VAL A 133 -3.52 14.59 -7.71
CA VAL A 133 -4.44 15.67 -7.35
C VAL A 133 -3.64 16.95 -7.24
N SER A 134 -4.02 17.98 -8.02
CA SER A 134 -3.47 19.32 -7.88
C SER A 134 -4.29 20.10 -6.86
N LYS A 135 -3.60 20.70 -5.89
CA LYS A 135 -4.19 21.64 -4.93
C LYS A 135 -3.49 22.98 -5.09
N VAL A 136 -4.26 24.04 -4.94
CA VAL A 136 -3.77 25.42 -4.87
C VAL A 136 -4.26 25.98 -3.56
N ASP A 137 -3.33 26.44 -2.75
CA ASP A 137 -3.60 27.08 -1.48
C ASP A 137 -2.87 28.43 -1.45
N SER A 138 -3.42 29.41 -0.70
CA SER A 138 -2.80 30.72 -0.49
C SER A 138 -2.83 31.01 1.00
N VAL A 139 -1.67 31.38 1.53
CA VAL A 139 -1.52 31.72 2.95
C VAL A 139 -0.75 33.00 3.10
N GLN A 140 -1.09 33.78 4.12
CA GLN A 140 -0.31 34.95 4.52
C GLN A 140 0.62 34.57 5.66
N ILE A 141 1.85 35.06 5.59
CA ILE A 141 2.86 34.79 6.62
C ILE A 141 2.68 35.79 7.76
N GLU A 142 2.29 35.30 8.92
CA GLU A 142 2.13 36.13 10.13
C GLU A 142 3.39 36.14 11.00
N SER A 143 4.20 35.08 10.95
CA SER A 143 5.40 34.95 11.75
C SER A 143 6.56 34.27 10.99
N SER A 144 6.33 33.11 10.39
CA SER A 144 7.30 32.39 9.60
C SER A 144 6.57 31.50 8.57
N MET A 145 7.28 31.14 7.49
CA MET A 145 6.77 30.19 6.49
C MET A 145 6.36 28.85 7.13
N TRP A 146 7.15 28.35 8.08
CA TRP A 146 6.83 27.11 8.79
C TRP A 146 5.50 27.19 9.54
N ASN A 147 5.30 28.26 10.32
CA ASN A 147 4.06 28.46 11.06
C ASN A 147 2.88 28.64 10.12
N ALA A 148 3.04 29.38 9.02
CA ALA A 148 1.98 29.55 8.03
C ALA A 148 1.55 28.21 7.42
N ILE A 149 2.47 27.28 7.16
CA ILE A 149 2.17 25.92 6.69
C ILE A 149 1.43 25.11 7.76
N VAL A 150 1.92 25.13 9.00
CA VAL A 150 1.34 24.36 10.13
C VAL A 150 -0.07 24.84 10.46
N ASP A 151 -0.24 26.15 10.65
CA ASP A 151 -1.49 26.77 11.12
C ASP A 151 -2.62 26.62 10.08
N ASN A 152 -2.27 26.55 8.80
CA ASN A 152 -3.22 26.32 7.71
C ASN A 152 -3.37 24.83 7.33
N ASN A 153 -2.83 23.87 8.11
CA ASN A 153 -2.91 22.44 7.86
C ASN A 153 -2.40 22.03 6.46
N LEU A 154 -1.39 22.69 5.94
CA LEU A 154 -0.77 22.35 4.68
C LEU A 154 0.23 21.20 4.86
N ASN A 155 0.66 20.60 3.75
CA ASN A 155 1.67 19.55 3.79
C ASN A 155 3.01 20.12 4.30
N LEU A 156 3.51 19.57 5.42
CA LEU A 156 4.78 19.99 6.03
C LEU A 156 5.99 19.82 5.09
N GLY A 157 5.94 18.90 4.14
CA GLY A 157 6.97 18.73 3.11
C GLY A 157 7.16 19.95 2.22
N LEU A 158 6.11 20.82 2.09
CA LEU A 158 6.19 22.04 1.29
C LEU A 158 7.30 22.99 1.76
N ALA A 159 7.57 23.06 3.05
CA ALA A 159 8.64 23.91 3.57
C ALA A 159 10.01 23.52 2.98
N GLY A 160 10.29 22.22 2.90
CA GLY A 160 11.53 21.71 2.30
C GLY A 160 11.57 21.92 0.78
N GLU A 161 10.48 21.60 0.08
CA GLU A 161 10.38 21.74 -1.37
C GLU A 161 10.50 23.21 -1.80
N LEU A 162 9.81 24.13 -1.13
CA LEU A 162 9.91 25.57 -1.39
C LEU A 162 11.32 26.07 -1.13
N SER A 163 11.95 25.61 -0.04
CA SER A 163 13.33 25.97 0.28
C SER A 163 14.33 25.51 -0.79
N GLU A 164 14.13 24.35 -1.40
CA GLU A 164 14.97 23.85 -2.50
C GLU A 164 14.72 24.63 -3.81
N ILE A 165 13.46 24.85 -4.16
CA ILE A 165 13.08 25.52 -5.42
C ILE A 165 13.54 26.98 -5.42
N PHE A 166 13.38 27.68 -4.32
CA PHE A 166 13.60 29.12 -4.20
C PHE A 166 14.89 29.50 -3.44
N ALA A 167 15.75 28.54 -3.13
CA ALA A 167 16.97 28.74 -2.33
C ALA A 167 17.86 29.91 -2.79
N TRP A 168 17.85 30.23 -4.10
CA TRP A 168 18.67 31.29 -4.69
C TRP A 168 17.90 32.58 -4.99
N VAL A 169 16.59 32.59 -4.74
CA VAL A 169 15.70 33.71 -5.11
C VAL A 169 15.06 34.35 -3.89
N ILE A 170 14.75 33.53 -2.87
CA ILE A 170 14.06 33.99 -1.65
C ILE A 170 14.95 33.76 -0.43
N ASP A 171 15.19 34.81 0.34
CA ASP A 171 15.80 34.70 1.67
C ASP A 171 14.72 34.30 2.69
N PHE A 172 14.57 33.00 2.93
CA PHE A 172 13.60 32.46 3.88
C PHE A 172 13.80 32.92 5.33
N PHE A 173 15.00 33.40 5.69
CA PHE A 173 15.27 34.00 7.00
C PHE A 173 14.88 35.47 7.08
N GLY A 174 14.72 36.13 5.93
CA GLY A 174 14.28 37.52 5.82
C GLY A 174 12.79 37.74 5.69
N ILE A 175 11.99 36.64 5.62
CA ILE A 175 10.53 36.72 5.49
C ILE A 175 9.92 37.37 6.74
N GLN A 176 9.03 38.34 6.53
CA GLN A 176 8.37 39.12 7.58
C GLN A 176 6.87 38.91 7.58
N ALA A 177 6.23 39.31 8.68
CA ALA A 177 4.78 39.29 8.80
C ALA A 177 4.14 40.17 7.71
N GLY A 178 3.19 39.62 6.97
CA GLY A 178 2.51 40.26 5.86
C GLY A 178 2.99 39.81 4.47
N ASP A 179 4.10 39.11 4.39
CA ASP A 179 4.52 38.44 3.14
C ASP A 179 3.58 37.30 2.79
N GLY A 180 3.35 37.01 1.49
CA GLY A 180 2.48 35.96 1.02
C GLY A 180 2.82 35.45 -0.36
#